data_aacacb356df65570ba942c012512ac42
#
_entry.id   aacacb356df65570ba942c012512ac42
#
_cell.length_a   1.000
_cell.length_b   1.000
_cell.length_c   1.000
_cell.angle_alpha   90.00
_cell.angle_beta   90.00
_cell.angle_gamma   90.00
#
_symmetry.space_group_name_H-M   'P 1'
#
loop_
_entity.id
_entity.type
_entity.pdbx_description
1 polymer ?
#
loop_
_entity_poly.entity_id
_entity_poly.type
_entity_poly.pdbx_seq_one_letter_code
_entity_poly.pdbx_strand_id
1 'polypeptide(L)'
;YDVSYISNVDTHTDGPGLKRAKGFISVGHDEYWTREMYDNAIAARDAGVNFAFLSGNSVWGVVPLLPSAAGQPHRVMHRAGKFLGEEISRMLHKRKGWTSTFPAGPDGALLMGGRTAGIGGGDWTCTKPDHWLYEGTGMKEGDKVKGLIGWEYHGSPLKDLPGMEVVAHSEVKAGKGKPRSPHVATVYNGPKGNVVFDA
;
A
#
# COMPACT_ATOMS: atom_id res chain seq x y z
N TYR A 1 -1.94 5.05 24.07
CA TYR A 1 -2.45 5.59 22.80
C TYR A 1 -3.95 5.37 22.73
N ASP A 2 -4.65 6.34 22.13
CA ASP A 2 -6.08 6.21 21.80
C ASP A 2 -6.18 5.52 20.43
N VAL A 3 -6.64 4.27 20.41
CA VAL A 3 -6.70 3.44 19.22
C VAL A 3 -8.11 2.92 19.02
N SER A 4 -8.63 3.12 17.81
CA SER A 4 -9.90 2.53 17.36
C SER A 4 -9.63 1.56 16.23
N TYR A 5 -10.41 0.48 16.19
CA TYR A 5 -10.36 -0.51 15.11
C TYR A 5 -11.53 -0.28 14.17
N ILE A 6 -11.25 -0.37 12.88
CA ILE A 6 -12.26 -0.31 11.81
C ILE A 6 -12.07 -1.49 10.87
N SER A 7 -13.16 -1.95 10.28
CA SER A 7 -13.11 -2.99 9.24
C SER A 7 -13.00 -2.38 7.84
N ASN A 8 -12.69 -3.20 6.85
CA ASN A 8 -12.75 -2.81 5.45
C ASN A 8 -14.17 -2.36 5.03
N VAL A 9 -15.21 -2.95 5.63
CA VAL A 9 -16.59 -2.52 5.40
C VAL A 9 -16.82 -1.12 5.96
N ASP A 10 -16.30 -0.80 7.15
CA ASP A 10 -16.38 0.55 7.71
C ASP A 10 -15.61 1.56 6.85
N THR A 11 -14.41 1.19 6.39
CA THR A 11 -13.62 2.03 5.48
C THR A 11 -14.36 2.27 4.16
N HIS A 12 -15.13 1.29 3.68
CA HIS A 12 -15.97 1.41 2.49
C HIS A 12 -17.18 2.33 2.73
N THR A 13 -17.85 2.22 3.88
CA THR A 13 -19.17 2.86 4.12
C THR A 13 -19.09 4.17 4.87
N ASP A 14 -18.06 4.39 5.68
CA ASP A 14 -17.89 5.58 6.54
C ASP A 14 -16.56 6.33 6.25
N GLY A 15 -16.41 6.82 5.04
CA GLY A 15 -15.27 7.67 4.67
C GLY A 15 -15.07 8.88 5.59
N PRO A 16 -16.13 9.62 5.99
CA PRO A 16 -16.00 10.70 6.98
C PRO A 16 -15.42 10.25 8.32
N GLY A 17 -15.66 8.99 8.72
CA GLY A 17 -15.12 8.42 9.94
C GLY A 17 -13.61 8.38 10.00
N LEU A 18 -12.95 8.14 8.87
CA LEU A 18 -11.49 8.13 8.76
C LEU A 18 -10.87 9.47 9.17
N LYS A 19 -11.55 10.57 8.90
CA LYS A 19 -11.06 11.95 9.17
C LYS A 19 -11.10 12.32 10.66
N ARG A 20 -11.68 11.49 11.52
CA ARG A 20 -11.68 11.69 12.97
C ARG A 20 -10.36 11.27 13.63
N ALA A 21 -9.59 10.44 12.96
CA ALA A 21 -8.30 9.96 13.44
C ALA A 21 -7.14 10.86 12.98
N LYS A 22 -6.07 10.94 13.75
CA LYS A 22 -4.82 11.61 13.34
C LYS A 22 -4.01 10.75 12.37
N GLY A 23 -4.21 9.44 12.38
CA GLY A 23 -3.53 8.51 11.51
C GLY A 23 -4.37 7.27 11.24
N PHE A 24 -4.19 6.70 10.07
CA PHE A 24 -4.73 5.42 9.63
C PHE A 24 -3.56 4.44 9.43
N ILE A 25 -3.67 3.26 10.01
CA ILE A 25 -2.66 2.22 9.88
C ILE A 25 -3.30 1.01 9.21
N SER A 26 -2.83 0.67 8.02
CA SER A 26 -3.12 -0.59 7.35
C SER A 26 -2.15 -1.65 7.88
N VAL A 27 -2.68 -2.60 8.65
CA VAL A 27 -1.89 -3.61 9.37
C VAL A 27 -2.13 -5.00 8.78
N GLY A 28 -1.06 -5.72 8.54
CA GLY A 28 -1.13 -7.07 7.99
C GLY A 28 -1.46 -7.06 6.49
N HIS A 29 -1.91 -8.22 5.97
CA HIS A 29 -2.13 -8.43 4.55
C HIS A 29 -3.45 -7.78 4.09
N ASP A 30 -3.41 -6.54 3.66
CA ASP A 30 -4.57 -5.72 3.28
C ASP A 30 -4.66 -5.56 1.75
N GLU A 31 -4.71 -6.69 1.05
CA GLU A 31 -4.62 -6.78 -0.41
C GLU A 31 -5.88 -6.26 -1.14
N TYR A 32 -7.06 -6.54 -0.58
CA TYR A 32 -8.32 -6.38 -1.30
C TYR A 32 -9.09 -5.14 -0.85
N TRP A 33 -9.17 -4.16 -1.75
CA TRP A 33 -9.86 -2.90 -1.51
C TRP A 33 -11.01 -2.68 -2.49
N THR A 34 -12.07 -2.04 -2.02
CA THR A 34 -13.08 -1.49 -2.92
C THR A 34 -12.60 -0.16 -3.49
N ARG A 35 -13.23 0.29 -4.56
CA ARG A 35 -12.98 1.64 -5.07
C ARG A 35 -13.34 2.71 -4.04
N GLU A 36 -14.43 2.53 -3.33
CA GLU A 36 -14.91 3.42 -2.28
C GLU A 36 -13.91 3.50 -1.11
N MET A 37 -13.32 2.38 -0.67
CA MET A 37 -12.25 2.39 0.34
C MET A 37 -11.08 3.25 -0.13
N TYR A 38 -10.65 3.07 -1.37
CA TYR A 38 -9.54 3.85 -1.95
C TYR A 38 -9.88 5.34 -1.98
N ASP A 39 -11.06 5.72 -2.50
CA ASP A 39 -11.48 7.12 -2.61
C ASP A 39 -11.66 7.75 -1.21
N ASN A 40 -12.17 7.02 -0.24
CA ASN A 40 -12.29 7.46 1.16
C ASN A 40 -10.91 7.68 1.81
N ALA A 41 -9.96 6.78 1.56
CA ALA A 41 -8.58 6.91 2.06
C ALA A 41 -7.86 8.11 1.42
N ILE A 42 -8.00 8.31 0.11
CA ILE A 42 -7.48 9.51 -0.59
C ILE A 42 -8.07 10.78 0.04
N ALA A 43 -9.39 10.82 0.22
CA ALA A 43 -10.07 11.97 0.81
C ALA A 43 -9.65 12.24 2.28
N ALA A 44 -9.34 11.20 3.04
CA ALA A 44 -8.82 11.32 4.41
C ALA A 44 -7.37 11.82 4.41
N ARG A 45 -6.49 11.25 3.55
CA ARG A 45 -5.12 11.74 3.37
C ARG A 45 -5.11 13.22 2.98
N ASP A 46 -5.93 13.61 2.01
CA ASP A 46 -5.99 14.98 1.51
C ASP A 46 -6.57 15.96 2.55
N ALA A 47 -7.33 15.45 3.51
CA ALA A 47 -7.80 16.19 4.66
C ALA A 47 -6.78 16.32 5.81
N GLY A 48 -5.64 15.62 5.73
CA GLY A 48 -4.54 15.73 6.70
C GLY A 48 -4.36 14.52 7.62
N VAL A 49 -5.04 13.40 7.36
CA VAL A 49 -4.80 12.15 8.11
C VAL A 49 -3.47 11.55 7.67
N ASN A 50 -2.62 11.17 8.62
CA ASN A 50 -1.40 10.41 8.32
C ASN A 50 -1.75 8.97 7.96
N PHE A 51 -0.92 8.36 7.11
CA PHE A 51 -1.10 6.98 6.71
C PHE A 51 0.17 6.16 6.92
N ALA A 52 0.00 4.89 7.32
CA ALA A 52 1.08 3.91 7.34
C ALA A 52 0.58 2.58 6.76
N PHE A 53 1.23 2.11 5.73
CA PHE A 53 1.03 0.79 5.13
C PHE A 53 2.17 -0.11 5.57
N LEU A 54 1.87 -1.07 6.45
CA LEU A 54 2.88 -1.88 7.14
C LEU A 54 3.02 -3.29 6.57
N SER A 55 2.50 -3.53 5.38
CA SER A 55 2.52 -4.86 4.75
C SER A 55 2.69 -4.73 3.25
N GLY A 56 3.37 -5.69 2.66
CA GLY A 56 3.39 -5.85 1.22
C GLY A 56 2.01 -6.20 0.64
N ASN A 57 1.85 -5.93 -0.65
CA ASN A 57 0.64 -6.18 -1.42
C ASN A 57 -0.62 -5.43 -0.96
N SER A 58 -0.48 -4.39 -0.13
CA SER A 58 -1.61 -3.53 0.24
C SER A 58 -2.18 -2.81 -0.98
N VAL A 59 -3.48 -2.54 -0.97
CA VAL A 59 -4.19 -1.81 -2.06
C VAL A 59 -3.90 -2.40 -3.46
N TRP A 60 -3.89 -3.72 -3.57
CA TRP A 60 -3.55 -4.40 -4.83
C TRP A 60 -4.77 -4.84 -5.63
N GLY A 61 -5.70 -5.57 -5.00
CA GLY A 61 -6.86 -6.16 -5.66
C GLY A 61 -8.10 -5.29 -5.56
N VAL A 62 -8.73 -4.96 -6.70
CA VAL A 62 -10.03 -4.29 -6.72
C VAL A 62 -11.13 -5.32 -6.49
N VAL A 63 -11.95 -5.10 -5.49
CA VAL A 63 -13.09 -5.96 -5.15
C VAL A 63 -14.35 -5.13 -4.91
N PRO A 64 -15.46 -5.37 -5.59
CA PRO A 64 -16.76 -4.86 -5.16
C PRO A 64 -17.25 -5.64 -3.95
N LEU A 65 -17.96 -4.95 -3.05
CA LEU A 65 -18.74 -5.57 -1.98
C LEU A 65 -20.21 -5.67 -2.39
N LEU A 66 -20.68 -6.87 -2.63
CA LEU A 66 -22.01 -7.16 -3.10
C LEU A 66 -22.93 -7.60 -1.96
N PRO A 67 -24.27 -7.48 -2.10
CA PRO A 67 -25.19 -8.03 -1.12
C PRO A 67 -25.16 -9.57 -1.12
N SER A 68 -25.52 -10.17 0.00
CA SER A 68 -25.79 -11.62 0.10
C SER A 68 -27.05 -12.01 -0.69
N ALA A 69 -27.26 -13.30 -0.91
CA ALA A 69 -28.48 -13.82 -1.50
C ALA A 69 -29.76 -13.44 -0.68
N ALA A 70 -29.62 -13.17 0.60
CA ALA A 70 -30.68 -12.67 1.47
C ALA A 70 -30.83 -11.14 1.45
N GLY A 71 -30.13 -10.44 0.55
CA GLY A 71 -30.19 -8.98 0.40
C GLY A 71 -29.42 -8.17 1.46
N GLN A 72 -28.65 -8.80 2.33
CA GLN A 72 -27.82 -8.06 3.29
C GLN A 72 -26.65 -7.39 2.55
N PRO A 73 -26.39 -6.08 2.73
CA PRO A 73 -25.37 -5.36 2.01
C PRO A 73 -23.95 -5.80 2.43
N HIS A 74 -22.99 -5.63 1.53
CA HIS A 74 -21.54 -5.80 1.77
C HIS A 74 -21.15 -7.16 2.34
N ARG A 75 -21.80 -8.26 1.89
CA ARG A 75 -21.55 -9.62 2.40
C ARG A 75 -20.80 -10.52 1.43
N VAL A 76 -20.71 -10.16 0.17
CA VAL A 76 -20.03 -10.95 -0.85
C VAL A 76 -18.94 -10.12 -1.48
N MET A 77 -17.73 -10.60 -1.42
CA MET A 77 -16.56 -10.01 -2.08
C MET A 77 -16.30 -10.74 -3.39
N HIS A 78 -16.10 -9.99 -4.44
CA HIS A 78 -15.79 -10.54 -5.75
C HIS A 78 -14.49 -9.92 -6.31
N ARG A 79 -13.51 -10.76 -6.64
CA ARG A 79 -12.24 -10.28 -7.19
C ARG A 79 -12.45 -9.78 -8.63
N ALA A 80 -12.31 -8.46 -8.84
CA ALA A 80 -12.68 -7.83 -10.09
C ALA A 80 -11.50 -7.24 -10.88
N GLY A 81 -10.43 -6.77 -10.22
CA GLY A 81 -9.35 -6.08 -10.91
C GLY A 81 -8.15 -5.77 -10.04
N LYS A 82 -7.35 -4.78 -10.44
CA LYS A 82 -6.14 -4.36 -9.73
C LYS A 82 -6.01 -2.84 -9.68
N PHE A 83 -5.41 -2.33 -8.61
CA PHE A 83 -5.06 -0.91 -8.43
C PHE A 83 -3.72 -0.57 -9.10
N LEU A 84 -3.66 -0.63 -10.41
CA LEU A 84 -2.47 -0.35 -11.22
C LEU A 84 -2.60 0.86 -12.15
N GLY A 85 -3.76 1.54 -12.10
CA GLY A 85 -4.10 2.55 -13.09
C GLY A 85 -4.46 1.94 -14.45
N GLU A 86 -5.12 2.73 -15.28
CA GLU A 86 -5.63 2.25 -16.59
C GLU A 86 -4.50 1.94 -17.59
N GLU A 87 -3.43 2.74 -17.58
CA GLU A 87 -2.33 2.58 -18.53
C GLU A 87 -1.59 1.27 -18.33
N ILE A 88 -1.16 1.00 -17.09
CA ILE A 88 -0.45 -0.25 -16.75
C ILE A 88 -1.38 -1.45 -16.97
N SER A 89 -2.65 -1.32 -16.60
CA SER A 89 -3.65 -2.37 -16.82
C SER A 89 -3.79 -2.69 -18.31
N ARG A 90 -3.91 -1.68 -19.19
CA ARG A 90 -3.93 -1.86 -20.64
C ARG A 90 -2.68 -2.54 -21.19
N MET A 91 -1.51 -2.14 -20.73
CA MET A 91 -0.24 -2.77 -21.13
C MET A 91 -0.17 -4.25 -20.75
N LEU A 92 -0.59 -4.60 -19.53
CA LEU A 92 -0.61 -5.99 -19.05
C LEU A 92 -1.62 -6.85 -19.81
N HIS A 93 -2.81 -6.33 -20.10
CA HIS A 93 -3.81 -7.00 -20.94
C HIS A 93 -3.24 -7.31 -22.32
N LYS A 94 -2.65 -6.34 -22.98
CA LYS A 94 -2.06 -6.49 -24.32
C LYS A 94 -0.93 -7.53 -24.33
N ARG A 95 -0.09 -7.58 -23.29
CA ARG A 95 1.05 -8.50 -23.19
C ARG A 95 0.67 -9.93 -22.85
N LYS A 96 -0.42 -10.13 -22.09
CA LYS A 96 -0.85 -11.46 -21.61
C LYS A 96 -2.06 -12.02 -22.38
N GLY A 97 -2.55 -11.32 -23.38
CA GLY A 97 -3.74 -11.75 -24.14
C GLY A 97 -5.02 -11.85 -23.28
N TRP A 98 -5.06 -11.11 -22.18
CA TRP A 98 -6.24 -11.10 -21.30
C TRP A 98 -7.39 -10.37 -21.99
N THR A 99 -8.46 -11.07 -22.23
CA THR A 99 -9.67 -10.54 -22.91
C THR A 99 -10.69 -9.98 -21.92
N SER A 100 -10.48 -10.09 -20.61
CA SER A 100 -11.43 -9.63 -19.62
C SER A 100 -11.32 -8.13 -19.37
N THR A 101 -12.43 -7.45 -19.50
CA THR A 101 -12.64 -6.05 -19.07
C THR A 101 -12.69 -5.98 -17.54
N PHE A 102 -11.61 -6.32 -16.85
CA PHE A 102 -11.54 -6.05 -15.41
C PHE A 102 -11.48 -4.55 -15.20
N PRO A 103 -12.33 -3.97 -14.35
CA PRO A 103 -12.21 -2.57 -14.01
C PRO A 103 -10.83 -2.35 -13.37
N ALA A 104 -10.02 -1.54 -14.03
CA ALA A 104 -8.79 -1.09 -13.42
C ALA A 104 -9.16 -0.08 -12.33
N GLY A 105 -8.69 -0.30 -11.12
CA GLY A 105 -8.68 0.74 -10.09
C GLY A 105 -7.67 1.83 -10.44
N PRO A 106 -7.70 2.97 -9.75
CA PRO A 106 -6.60 3.93 -9.77
C PRO A 106 -5.28 3.26 -9.43
N ASP A 107 -4.17 3.95 -9.67
CA ASP A 107 -2.87 3.45 -9.24
C ASP A 107 -2.76 3.50 -7.71
N GLY A 108 -2.61 2.35 -7.06
CA GLY A 108 -2.45 2.25 -5.60
C GLY A 108 -1.26 3.04 -5.08
N ALA A 109 -0.22 3.20 -5.89
CA ALA A 109 0.95 3.99 -5.52
C ALA A 109 0.66 5.48 -5.34
N LEU A 110 -0.41 6.03 -5.93
CA LEU A 110 -0.85 7.41 -5.67
C LEU A 110 -1.33 7.61 -4.22
N LEU A 111 -1.73 6.54 -3.56
CA LEU A 111 -2.08 6.56 -2.14
C LEU A 111 -0.90 6.17 -1.26
N MET A 112 -0.17 5.11 -1.60
CA MET A 112 0.86 4.53 -0.72
C MET A 112 2.26 5.14 -0.93
N GLY A 113 2.61 5.48 -2.16
CA GLY A 113 3.97 5.91 -2.53
C GLY A 113 4.74 4.84 -3.32
N GLY A 114 4.50 3.58 -3.05
CA GLY A 114 5.10 2.43 -3.73
C GLY A 114 4.06 1.48 -4.31
N ARG A 115 4.53 0.50 -5.09
CA ARG A 115 3.68 -0.56 -5.68
C ARG A 115 4.17 -1.92 -5.22
N THR A 116 3.27 -2.89 -5.19
CA THR A 116 3.65 -4.29 -5.09
C THR A 116 4.70 -4.64 -6.14
N ALA A 117 5.84 -5.14 -5.69
CA ALA A 117 6.97 -5.49 -6.55
C ALA A 117 7.04 -7.00 -6.86
N GLY A 118 6.59 -7.84 -5.96
CA GLY A 118 6.55 -9.28 -6.17
C GLY A 118 6.61 -10.10 -4.89
N ILE A 119 7.04 -11.35 -5.04
CA ILE A 119 7.18 -12.32 -3.95
C ILE A 119 8.66 -12.62 -3.73
N GLY A 120 9.09 -12.54 -2.48
CA GLY A 120 10.47 -12.83 -2.07
C GLY A 120 10.69 -12.52 -0.60
N GLY A 121 11.93 -12.58 -0.17
CA GLY A 121 12.32 -12.25 1.20
C GLY A 121 13.68 -11.59 1.25
N GLY A 122 13.91 -10.82 2.28
CA GLY A 122 15.17 -10.09 2.48
C GLY A 122 15.24 -9.40 3.83
N ASP A 123 16.34 -8.69 4.02
CA ASP A 123 16.55 -7.88 5.21
C ASP A 123 16.13 -6.45 4.92
N TRP A 124 15.44 -5.80 5.85
CA TRP A 124 15.26 -4.35 5.78
C TRP A 124 16.62 -3.67 5.88
N THR A 125 16.95 -2.81 4.92
CA THR A 125 18.23 -2.09 4.91
C THR A 125 17.98 -0.58 5.00
N CYS A 126 18.47 0.04 6.08
CA CYS A 126 18.38 1.47 6.30
C CYS A 126 19.19 2.25 5.25
N THR A 127 18.58 3.23 4.60
CA THR A 127 19.26 4.11 3.63
C THR A 127 19.33 5.57 4.06
N LYS A 128 18.60 5.94 5.12
CA LYS A 128 18.48 7.33 5.56
C LYS A 128 18.40 7.41 7.09
N PRO A 129 19.51 7.15 7.80
CA PRO A 129 19.52 7.03 9.27
C PRO A 129 19.09 8.31 10.01
N ASP A 130 19.30 9.48 9.39
CA ASP A 130 18.92 10.78 9.97
C ASP A 130 17.42 11.11 9.79
N HIS A 131 16.67 10.25 9.12
CA HIS A 131 15.22 10.41 8.98
C HIS A 131 14.53 10.13 10.32
N TRP A 132 13.50 10.91 10.68
CA TRP A 132 12.75 10.79 11.94
C TRP A 132 12.25 9.35 12.22
N LEU A 133 11.99 8.56 11.18
CA LEU A 133 11.58 7.15 11.29
C LEU A 133 12.60 6.28 12.08
N TYR A 134 13.87 6.65 12.04
CA TYR A 134 14.95 5.93 12.72
C TYR A 134 15.39 6.58 14.04
N GLU A 135 14.71 7.66 14.46
CA GLU A 135 15.01 8.33 15.72
C GLU A 135 14.95 7.34 16.90
N GLY A 136 15.97 7.36 17.74
CA GLY A 136 16.08 6.47 18.89
C GLY A 136 16.46 5.02 18.58
N THR A 137 16.57 4.63 17.30
CA THR A 137 16.96 3.26 16.92
C THR A 137 18.48 3.01 16.96
N GLY A 138 19.28 4.06 16.81
CA GLY A 138 20.73 3.98 16.65
C GLY A 138 21.20 3.37 15.32
N MET A 139 20.30 3.11 14.39
CA MET A 139 20.65 2.56 13.07
C MET A 139 21.49 3.54 12.26
N LYS A 140 22.43 2.99 11.50
CA LYS A 140 23.29 3.69 10.55
C LYS A 140 22.91 3.29 9.13
N GLU A 141 23.41 4.03 8.14
CA GLU A 141 23.25 3.66 6.74
C GLU A 141 23.86 2.27 6.48
N GLY A 142 23.07 1.42 5.82
CA GLY A 142 23.43 0.04 5.55
C GLY A 142 23.11 -0.96 6.66
N ASP A 143 22.73 -0.50 7.86
CA ASP A 143 22.29 -1.40 8.93
C ASP A 143 21.01 -2.15 8.53
N LYS A 144 20.90 -3.39 9.03
CA LYS A 144 19.85 -4.31 8.59
C LYS A 144 19.04 -4.87 9.76
N VAL A 145 17.73 -4.94 9.55
CA VAL A 145 16.85 -5.79 10.34
C VAL A 145 16.62 -7.08 9.57
N LYS A 146 17.16 -8.18 10.07
CA LYS A 146 17.15 -9.48 9.39
C LYS A 146 15.74 -10.03 9.21
N GLY A 147 15.44 -10.49 7.99
CA GLY A 147 14.22 -11.21 7.66
C GLY A 147 12.95 -10.39 7.77
N LEU A 148 13.03 -9.07 7.85
CA LEU A 148 11.83 -8.22 7.97
C LEU A 148 11.03 -8.16 6.67
N ILE A 149 11.69 -8.28 5.52
CA ILE A 149 11.01 -8.35 4.22
C ILE A 149 10.63 -9.80 3.97
N GLY A 150 9.34 -10.06 3.87
CA GLY A 150 8.84 -11.42 3.65
C GLY A 150 7.73 -11.50 2.63
N TRP A 151 7.52 -12.67 2.05
CA TRP A 151 6.48 -13.09 1.11
C TRP A 151 6.21 -12.09 -0.03
N GLU A 152 5.32 -11.13 0.16
CA GLU A 152 5.02 -10.03 -0.76
C GLU A 152 5.59 -8.72 -0.21
N TYR A 153 6.03 -7.86 -1.11
CA TYR A 153 6.71 -6.62 -0.71
C TYR A 153 6.45 -5.49 -1.71
N HIS A 154 6.60 -4.26 -1.26
CA HIS A 154 6.53 -3.07 -2.08
C HIS A 154 7.89 -2.65 -2.63
N GLY A 155 7.85 -1.95 -3.74
CA GLY A 155 8.99 -1.35 -4.44
C GLY A 155 8.48 -0.35 -5.47
N SER A 156 9.32 -0.01 -6.45
CA SER A 156 8.94 0.88 -7.56
C SER A 156 8.22 2.15 -7.10
N PRO A 157 8.89 3.03 -6.32
CA PRO A 157 8.30 4.24 -5.78
C PRO A 157 7.85 5.20 -6.88
N LEU A 158 6.80 5.97 -6.63
CA LEU A 158 6.40 7.11 -7.46
C LEU A 158 7.28 8.31 -7.13
N LYS A 159 8.17 8.68 -8.06
CA LYS A 159 9.17 9.73 -7.83
C LYS A 159 8.59 11.15 -7.74
N ASP A 160 7.40 11.37 -8.31
CA ASP A 160 6.81 12.71 -8.45
C ASP A 160 5.86 13.09 -7.31
N LEU A 161 5.79 12.28 -6.25
CA LEU A 161 5.02 12.65 -5.06
C LEU A 161 5.77 13.70 -4.22
N PRO A 162 5.07 14.70 -3.65
CA PRO A 162 5.70 15.75 -2.87
C PRO A 162 6.52 15.23 -1.68
N GLY A 163 7.78 15.65 -1.57
CA GLY A 163 8.65 15.23 -0.47
C GLY A 163 8.93 13.74 -0.41
N MET A 164 8.88 13.04 -1.55
CA MET A 164 9.17 11.61 -1.63
C MET A 164 10.59 11.31 -1.19
N GLU A 165 10.70 10.45 -0.18
CA GLU A 165 11.94 9.97 0.38
C GLU A 165 11.97 8.44 0.39
N VAL A 166 13.10 7.87 0.01
CA VAL A 166 13.37 6.44 0.17
C VAL A 166 14.10 6.25 1.50
N VAL A 167 13.47 5.55 2.42
CA VAL A 167 13.99 5.34 3.78
C VAL A 167 14.60 3.95 3.97
N ALA A 168 14.21 2.99 3.13
CA ALA A 168 14.88 1.70 3.03
C ALA A 168 14.97 1.24 1.58
N HIS A 169 16.07 0.57 1.22
CA HIS A 169 16.27 -0.06 -0.08
C HIS A 169 16.97 -1.40 0.13
N SER A 170 16.26 -2.48 -0.11
CA SER A 170 16.69 -3.81 0.34
C SER A 170 16.75 -4.80 -0.81
N GLU A 171 17.79 -5.61 -0.84
CA GLU A 171 17.87 -6.75 -1.75
C GLU A 171 16.82 -7.79 -1.39
N VAL A 172 16.12 -8.29 -2.38
CA VAL A 172 15.12 -9.34 -2.23
C VAL A 172 15.50 -10.55 -3.07
N LYS A 173 15.29 -11.73 -2.51
CA LYS A 173 15.54 -13.01 -3.16
C LYS A 173 14.27 -13.88 -3.12
N ALA A 174 14.00 -14.55 -4.23
CA ALA A 174 12.96 -15.59 -4.27
C ALA A 174 13.57 -16.97 -3.97
N GLY A 175 12.74 -18.00 -4.00
CA GLY A 175 13.18 -19.39 -3.82
C GLY A 175 14.42 -19.73 -4.64
N LYS A 176 15.33 -20.53 -4.08
CA LYS A 176 16.67 -20.84 -4.59
C LYS A 176 17.60 -19.63 -4.73
N GLY A 177 17.37 -18.56 -3.96
CA GLY A 177 18.23 -17.37 -3.92
C GLY A 177 18.22 -16.50 -5.17
N LYS A 178 17.25 -16.65 -6.08
CA LYS A 178 17.16 -15.85 -7.30
C LYS A 178 16.89 -14.39 -6.96
N PRO A 179 17.68 -13.43 -7.50
CA PRO A 179 17.42 -12.00 -7.29
C PRO A 179 16.03 -11.59 -7.80
N ARG A 180 15.43 -10.63 -7.10
CA ARG A 180 14.19 -9.97 -7.47
C ARG A 180 14.39 -8.46 -7.54
N SER A 181 13.36 -7.75 -7.98
CA SER A 181 13.31 -6.29 -7.82
C SER A 181 13.55 -5.93 -6.35
N PRO A 182 14.24 -4.84 -6.03
CA PRO A 182 14.47 -4.46 -4.65
C PRO A 182 13.15 -4.10 -3.95
N HIS A 183 13.12 -4.34 -2.64
CA HIS A 183 12.15 -3.71 -1.77
C HIS A 183 12.54 -2.25 -1.56
N VAL A 184 11.56 -1.34 -1.58
CA VAL A 184 11.75 0.08 -1.32
C VAL A 184 10.67 0.56 -0.39
N ALA A 185 11.05 1.04 0.79
CA ALA A 185 10.13 1.74 1.69
C ALA A 185 10.23 3.24 1.48
N THR A 186 9.09 3.91 1.49
CA THR A 186 8.98 5.32 1.16
C THR A 186 8.22 6.12 2.21
N VAL A 187 8.55 7.41 2.27
CA VAL A 187 7.78 8.44 2.98
C VAL A 187 7.51 9.58 2.01
N TYR A 188 6.30 10.11 2.00
CA TYR A 188 5.99 11.32 1.25
C TYR A 188 4.99 12.21 2.01
N ASN A 189 4.86 13.47 1.58
CA ASN A 189 3.98 14.45 2.21
C ASN A 189 2.62 14.51 1.53
N GLY A 190 1.57 14.36 2.30
CA GLY A 190 0.21 14.68 1.86
C GLY A 190 -0.02 16.20 1.76
N PRO A 191 -1.13 16.64 1.13
CA PRO A 191 -1.40 18.06 0.83
C PRO A 191 -1.50 18.99 2.04
N LYS A 192 -1.67 18.48 3.23
CA LYS A 192 -1.74 19.24 4.48
C LYS A 192 -0.49 19.13 5.35
N GLY A 193 0.61 18.62 4.78
CA GLY A 193 1.84 18.36 5.53
C GLY A 193 1.79 17.09 6.39
N ASN A 194 0.74 16.33 6.28
CA ASN A 194 0.64 14.98 6.84
C ASN A 194 1.56 14.02 6.10
N VAL A 195 1.85 12.90 6.73
CA VAL A 195 2.82 11.92 6.24
C VAL A 195 2.14 10.65 5.77
N VAL A 196 2.63 10.10 4.68
CA VAL A 196 2.31 8.74 4.23
C VAL A 196 3.59 7.91 4.23
N PHE A 197 3.58 6.81 4.97
CA PHE A 197 4.65 5.84 5.05
C PHE A 197 4.22 4.53 4.42
N ASP A 198 5.03 3.99 3.52
CA ASP A 198 4.86 2.70 2.86
C ASP A 198 6.09 1.82 3.14
N ALA A 199 5.85 0.74 3.88
CA ALA A 199 6.91 -0.17 4.31
C ALA A 199 7.27 -1.24 3.25
#